data_dd21cb34f21a8e7fd99a71e54e24aa39
#
_entry.id   dd21cb34f21a8e7fd99a71e54e24aa39
#
_cell.length_a   1.000
_cell.length_b   1.000
_cell.length_c   1.000
_cell.angle_alpha   90.00
_cell.angle_beta   90.00
_cell.angle_gamma   90.00
#
_symmetry.space_group_name_H-M   'P 1'
#
loop_
_entity.id
_entity.type
_entity.pdbx_description
1 polymer ?
#
loop_
_entity_poly.entity_id
_entity_poly.type
_entity_poly.pdbx_seq_one_letter_code
_entity_poly.pdbx_strand_id
1 'polypeptide(L)'
;MKDMDMHTLKTYIVEDSAVIRESLIELLEESVPVQVVGTAEDELTALRWIDKDSGHCDLVIVDIYLKGGSGLGVLKAGAGVYNRPAKWVVFSNHATQEMRERCLELGADCVFDKSNEIDELLMYCNRLAESNVVN
;
A
#
# COMPACT_ATOMS: atom_id res chain seq x y z
N MET A 1 1.76 17.42 22.20
CA MET A 1 1.63 16.84 21.61
C MET A 1 1.52 15.70 21.40
N LYS A 2 1.38 15.49 21.13
CA LYS A 2 1.29 14.56 20.89
C LYS A 2 1.45 13.76 19.88
N ASP A 3 1.33 13.88 19.16
CA ASP A 3 1.76 13.37 17.87
C ASP A 3 3.16 12.86 17.84
N MET A 4 3.88 13.15 18.83
CA MET A 4 5.23 12.65 18.99
C MET A 4 5.26 11.15 19.17
N ASP A 5 4.10 10.57 19.47
CA ASP A 5 4.00 9.14 19.71
C ASP A 5 3.68 8.34 18.47
N MET A 6 3.55 9.01 17.33
CA MET A 6 3.15 8.34 16.11
C MET A 6 4.14 8.65 15.00
N HIS A 7 4.57 7.59 14.33
CA HIS A 7 5.41 7.73 13.15
C HIS A 7 4.52 7.95 11.93
N THR A 8 4.80 9.00 11.16
CA THR A 8 4.07 9.24 9.92
C THR A 8 4.57 8.26 8.86
N LEU A 9 3.66 7.48 8.31
CA LEU A 9 3.98 6.45 7.33
C LEU A 9 4.11 7.07 5.95
N LYS A 10 5.30 7.02 5.39
CA LYS A 10 5.51 7.44 4.00
C LYS A 10 4.97 6.36 3.10
N THR A 11 3.97 6.71 2.32
CA THR A 11 3.15 5.73 1.62
C THR A 11 3.15 5.97 0.13
N TYR A 12 3.28 4.89 -0.63
CA TYR A 12 3.19 4.91 -2.08
C TYR A 12 1.92 4.16 -2.49
N ILE A 13 1.19 4.69 -3.46
CA ILE A 13 -0.08 4.11 -3.87
C ILE A 13 -0.06 3.77 -5.36
N VAL A 14 -0.42 2.53 -5.70
CA VAL A 14 -0.54 2.08 -7.08
C VAL A 14 -2.03 1.86 -7.36
N GLU A 15 -2.63 2.75 -8.14
CA GLU A 15 -4.05 2.76 -8.41
C GLU A 15 -4.29 3.50 -9.73
N ASP A 16 -4.95 2.86 -10.70
CA ASP A 16 -5.12 3.46 -12.01
C ASP A 16 -6.26 4.47 -12.12
N SER A 17 -7.24 4.42 -11.23
CA SER A 17 -8.34 5.38 -11.27
C SER A 17 -7.94 6.65 -10.52
N ALA A 18 -7.90 7.78 -11.22
CA ALA A 18 -7.56 9.05 -10.59
C ALA A 18 -8.55 9.42 -9.48
N VAL A 19 -9.84 9.16 -9.71
CA VAL A 19 -10.87 9.48 -8.73
C VAL A 19 -10.69 8.66 -7.47
N ILE A 20 -10.50 7.35 -7.62
CA ILE A 20 -10.32 6.46 -6.47
C ILE A 20 -9.02 6.81 -5.75
N ARG A 21 -7.97 7.07 -6.51
CA ARG A 21 -6.66 7.38 -5.94
C ARG A 21 -6.72 8.65 -5.09
N GLU A 22 -7.34 9.70 -5.61
CA GLU A 22 -7.45 10.96 -4.88
C GLU A 22 -8.31 10.84 -3.64
N SER A 23 -9.41 10.10 -3.75
CA SER A 23 -10.27 9.86 -2.59
C SER A 23 -9.54 9.07 -1.51
N LEU A 24 -8.78 8.08 -1.91
CA LEU A 24 -8.03 7.28 -0.95
C LEU A 24 -6.95 8.11 -0.26
N ILE A 25 -6.22 8.92 -1.02
CA ILE A 25 -5.20 9.80 -0.45
C ILE A 25 -5.81 10.71 0.60
N GLU A 26 -6.92 11.35 0.24
CA GLU A 26 -7.58 12.27 1.16
C GLU A 26 -8.02 11.56 2.44
N LEU A 27 -8.65 10.42 2.28
CA LEU A 27 -9.12 9.65 3.43
C LEU A 27 -7.97 9.24 4.34
N LEU A 28 -6.90 8.71 3.75
CA LEU A 28 -5.76 8.25 4.54
C LEU A 28 -5.09 9.39 5.27
N GLU A 29 -4.85 10.50 4.58
CA GLU A 29 -4.12 11.60 5.20
C GLU A 29 -4.93 12.31 6.27
N GLU A 30 -6.25 12.28 6.17
CA GLU A 30 -7.12 12.88 7.18
C GLU A 30 -7.37 11.97 8.36
N SER A 31 -7.31 10.67 8.17
CA SER A 31 -7.78 9.70 9.17
C SER A 31 -6.68 9.02 9.95
N VAL A 32 -5.50 8.87 9.35
CA VAL A 32 -4.41 8.10 9.96
C VAL A 32 -3.09 8.81 9.67
N PRO A 33 -2.00 8.48 10.39
CA PRO A 33 -0.73 9.18 10.19
C PRO A 33 0.00 8.68 8.95
N VAL A 34 -0.54 9.00 7.78
CA VAL A 34 -0.02 8.64 6.48
C VAL A 34 0.33 9.90 5.70
N GLN A 35 1.47 9.90 5.04
CA GLN A 35 1.85 10.92 4.07
C GLN A 35 2.11 10.22 2.76
N VAL A 36 1.31 10.52 1.75
CA VAL A 36 1.48 9.90 0.43
C VAL A 36 2.62 10.61 -0.28
N VAL A 37 3.68 9.86 -0.57
CA VAL A 37 4.90 10.42 -1.17
C VAL A 37 4.99 10.18 -2.66
N GLY A 38 4.10 9.38 -3.22
CA GLY A 38 4.07 9.15 -4.65
C GLY A 38 2.96 8.20 -5.05
N THR A 39 2.67 8.17 -6.34
CA THR A 39 1.63 7.30 -6.88
C THR A 39 2.05 6.76 -8.24
N ALA A 40 1.44 5.65 -8.65
CA ALA A 40 1.58 5.12 -10.00
C ALA A 40 0.22 4.64 -10.45
N GLU A 41 -0.05 4.74 -11.75
CA GLU A 41 -1.31 4.26 -12.29
C GLU A 41 -1.15 3.02 -13.17
N ASP A 42 0.09 2.57 -13.37
CA ASP A 42 0.35 1.36 -14.14
C ASP A 42 1.56 0.64 -13.59
N GLU A 43 1.74 -0.58 -14.07
CA GLU A 43 2.81 -1.45 -13.59
C GLU A 43 4.19 -0.86 -13.88
N LEU A 44 4.40 -0.35 -15.07
CA LEU A 44 5.73 0.14 -15.47
C LEU A 44 6.19 1.30 -14.60
N THR A 45 5.30 2.24 -14.33
CA THR A 45 5.62 3.38 -13.47
C THR A 45 5.98 2.90 -12.06
N ALA A 46 5.21 1.95 -11.54
CA ALA A 46 5.47 1.41 -10.21
C ALA A 46 6.81 0.68 -10.17
N LEU A 47 7.13 -0.09 -11.20
CA LEU A 47 8.40 -0.81 -11.25
C LEU A 47 9.59 0.13 -11.27
N ARG A 48 9.47 1.25 -11.98
CA ARG A 48 10.52 2.27 -12.00
C ARG A 48 10.72 2.87 -10.62
N TRP A 49 9.62 3.11 -9.90
CA TRP A 49 9.71 3.66 -8.56
C TRP A 49 10.37 2.66 -7.61
N ILE A 50 9.98 1.38 -7.70
CA ILE A 50 10.57 0.34 -6.85
C ILE A 50 12.09 0.32 -7.01
N ASP A 51 12.55 0.45 -8.24
CA ASP A 51 13.96 0.39 -8.54
C ASP A 51 14.74 1.56 -7.94
N LYS A 52 14.11 2.73 -7.83
CA LYS A 52 14.81 3.95 -7.42
C LYS A 52 14.58 4.36 -5.98
N ASP A 53 13.34 4.33 -5.52
CA ASP A 53 12.96 5.03 -4.31
C ASP A 53 12.31 4.21 -3.22
N SER A 54 12.06 2.93 -3.46
CA SER A 54 11.26 2.15 -2.51
C SER A 54 11.88 2.01 -1.13
N GLY A 55 13.18 2.21 -1.01
CA GLY A 55 13.86 2.12 0.28
C GLY A 55 13.47 3.22 1.26
N HIS A 56 12.81 4.26 0.78
CA HIS A 56 12.42 5.41 1.60
C HIS A 56 10.93 5.41 1.94
N CYS A 57 10.28 4.27 1.79
CA CYS A 57 8.84 4.16 1.95
C CYS A 57 8.52 3.17 3.08
N ASP A 58 7.48 3.47 3.84
CA ASP A 58 7.05 2.60 4.94
C ASP A 58 5.91 1.67 4.54
N LEU A 59 5.12 2.07 3.56
CA LEU A 59 3.90 1.36 3.20
C LEU A 59 3.63 1.52 1.71
N VAL A 60 3.31 0.42 1.05
CA VAL A 60 2.87 0.45 -0.35
C VAL A 60 1.48 -0.15 -0.41
N ILE A 61 0.54 0.58 -0.99
CA ILE A 61 -0.82 0.11 -1.19
C ILE A 61 -1.01 -0.11 -2.67
N VAL A 62 -1.36 -1.32 -3.08
CA VAL A 62 -1.42 -1.66 -4.50
C VAL A 62 -2.73 -2.32 -4.87
N ASP A 63 -3.34 -1.86 -5.97
CA ASP A 63 -4.48 -2.52 -6.58
C ASP A 63 -3.98 -3.55 -7.58
N ILE A 64 -4.68 -4.66 -7.66
CA ILE A 64 -4.30 -5.74 -8.57
C ILE A 64 -4.68 -5.43 -10.02
N TYR A 65 -5.85 -4.81 -10.22
CA TYR A 65 -6.39 -4.58 -11.57
C TYR A 65 -6.02 -3.18 -12.06
N LEU A 66 -4.98 -3.12 -12.87
CA LEU A 66 -4.48 -1.86 -13.42
C LEU A 66 -4.75 -1.84 -14.93
N LYS A 67 -4.91 -0.63 -15.50
CA LYS A 67 -5.10 -0.49 -16.94
C LYS A 67 -3.90 -0.99 -17.71
N GLY A 68 -2.71 -0.68 -17.22
CA GLY A 68 -1.47 -1.11 -17.87
C GLY A 68 -0.74 -2.08 -16.98
N GLY A 69 -0.77 -3.37 -17.32
CA GLY A 69 -0.11 -4.38 -16.52
C GLY A 69 -0.96 -4.85 -15.37
N SER A 70 -0.34 -5.29 -14.32
CA SER A 70 -1.01 -5.90 -13.18
C SER A 70 -0.33 -5.54 -11.88
N GLY A 71 -1.15 -5.33 -10.84
CA GLY A 71 -0.64 -5.16 -9.49
C GLY A 71 0.10 -6.38 -8.98
N LEU A 72 -0.23 -7.57 -9.52
CA LEU A 72 0.52 -8.78 -9.15
C LEU A 72 1.99 -8.66 -9.56
N GLY A 73 2.25 -8.07 -10.72
CA GLY A 73 3.63 -7.85 -11.16
C GLY A 73 4.37 -6.88 -10.28
N VAL A 74 3.68 -5.82 -9.86
CA VAL A 74 4.25 -4.84 -8.93
C VAL A 74 4.58 -5.52 -7.61
N LEU A 75 3.63 -6.29 -7.09
CA LEU A 75 3.78 -6.99 -5.82
C LEU A 75 4.96 -7.96 -5.87
N LYS A 76 5.04 -8.73 -6.95
CA LYS A 76 6.14 -9.69 -7.11
C LYS A 76 7.48 -8.98 -7.15
N ALA A 77 7.56 -7.84 -7.82
CA ALA A 77 8.82 -7.12 -7.97
C ALA A 77 9.27 -6.44 -6.67
N GLY A 78 8.31 -5.99 -5.86
CA GLY A 78 8.63 -5.22 -4.66
C GLY A 78 8.50 -6.00 -3.37
N ALA A 79 7.33 -6.57 -3.13
CA ALA A 79 7.04 -7.23 -1.86
C ALA A 79 7.87 -8.48 -1.65
N GLY A 80 8.15 -9.19 -2.74
CA GLY A 80 8.93 -10.41 -2.66
C GLY A 80 10.42 -10.20 -2.50
N VAL A 81 10.88 -8.95 -2.53
CA VAL A 81 12.32 -8.68 -2.47
C VAL A 81 12.80 -8.69 -1.02
N TYR A 82 13.88 -9.40 -0.83
CA TYR A 82 14.50 -9.54 0.49
C TYR A 82 15.00 -8.19 1.00
N ASN A 83 14.82 -7.96 2.29
CA ASN A 83 15.31 -6.74 2.97
C ASN A 83 14.58 -5.45 2.60
N ARG A 84 13.37 -5.53 2.10
CA ARG A 84 12.57 -4.32 1.88
C ARG A 84 11.91 -3.92 3.20
N PRO A 85 12.08 -2.67 3.63
CA PRO A 85 11.49 -2.24 4.90
C PRO A 85 10.00 -1.97 4.80
N ALA A 86 9.48 -1.70 3.61
CA ALA A 86 8.09 -1.32 3.45
C ALA A 86 7.14 -2.49 3.65
N LYS A 87 5.98 -2.22 4.23
CA LYS A 87 4.89 -3.19 4.25
C LYS A 87 4.10 -3.06 2.96
N TRP A 88 3.66 -4.18 2.44
CA TRP A 88 2.95 -4.23 1.16
C TRP A 88 1.52 -4.69 1.39
N VAL A 89 0.58 -3.82 1.08
CA VAL A 89 -0.84 -4.05 1.30
C VAL A 89 -1.57 -4.03 -0.03
N VAL A 90 -2.36 -5.06 -0.30
CA VAL A 90 -3.21 -5.09 -1.48
C VAL A 90 -4.57 -4.53 -1.09
N PHE A 91 -5.07 -3.59 -1.87
CA PHE A 91 -6.38 -2.98 -1.65
C PHE A 91 -7.11 -2.99 -2.98
N SER A 92 -8.03 -3.94 -3.16
CA SER A 92 -8.57 -4.23 -4.47
C SER A 92 -10.01 -4.71 -4.37
N ASN A 93 -10.79 -4.47 -5.43
CA ASN A 93 -12.10 -5.10 -5.56
C ASN A 93 -11.86 -6.57 -5.91
N HIS A 94 -12.88 -7.39 -5.70
CA HIS A 94 -12.80 -8.82 -6.06
C HIS A 94 -11.69 -9.56 -5.30
N ALA A 95 -11.55 -9.24 -4.01
CA ALA A 95 -10.56 -9.93 -3.19
C ALA A 95 -11.11 -11.30 -2.76
N THR A 96 -11.16 -12.21 -3.73
CA THR A 96 -11.60 -13.59 -3.46
C THR A 96 -10.57 -14.31 -2.60
N GLN A 97 -10.97 -15.42 -2.01
CA GLN A 97 -10.04 -16.20 -1.21
C GLN A 97 -8.81 -16.61 -2.02
N GLU A 98 -9.05 -17.04 -3.25
CA GLU A 98 -7.96 -17.45 -4.14
C GLU A 98 -6.99 -16.30 -4.42
N MET A 99 -7.52 -15.10 -4.69
CA MET A 99 -6.69 -13.95 -4.96
C MET A 99 -5.92 -13.52 -3.70
N ARG A 100 -6.56 -13.59 -2.54
CA ARG A 100 -5.88 -13.26 -1.28
C ARG A 100 -4.69 -14.18 -1.05
N GLU A 101 -4.88 -15.47 -1.27
CA GLU A 101 -3.80 -16.44 -1.10
C GLU A 101 -2.66 -16.18 -2.06
N ARG A 102 -2.99 -15.85 -3.31
CA ARG A 102 -1.99 -15.54 -4.31
C ARG A 102 -1.16 -14.32 -3.92
N CYS A 103 -1.83 -13.27 -3.44
CA CYS A 103 -1.13 -12.06 -3.03
C CYS A 103 -0.19 -12.31 -1.86
N LEU A 104 -0.66 -13.09 -0.89
CA LEU A 104 0.18 -13.41 0.27
C LEU A 104 1.40 -14.23 -0.14
N GLU A 105 1.22 -15.15 -1.09
CA GLU A 105 2.34 -15.94 -1.62
C GLU A 105 3.38 -15.05 -2.30
N LEU A 106 2.92 -13.96 -2.92
CA LEU A 106 3.83 -13.04 -3.61
C LEU A 106 4.48 -12.04 -2.66
N GLY A 107 4.15 -12.09 -1.39
CA GLY A 107 4.81 -11.26 -0.40
C GLY A 107 3.98 -10.17 0.22
N ALA A 108 2.69 -10.07 -0.11
CA ALA A 108 1.83 -9.07 0.53
C ALA A 108 1.71 -9.38 2.01
N ASP A 109 1.70 -8.32 2.83
CA ASP A 109 1.50 -8.47 4.26
C ASP A 109 0.02 -8.59 4.59
N CYS A 110 -0.83 -7.92 3.84
CA CYS A 110 -2.28 -7.96 4.03
C CYS A 110 -2.99 -7.74 2.71
N VAL A 111 -4.24 -8.20 2.65
CA VAL A 111 -5.12 -7.94 1.51
C VAL A 111 -6.46 -7.45 2.05
N PHE A 112 -6.92 -6.31 1.55
CA PHE A 112 -8.21 -5.75 1.95
C PHE A 112 -9.08 -5.51 0.72
N ASP A 113 -10.38 -5.73 0.88
CA ASP A 113 -11.36 -5.53 -0.18
C ASP A 113 -11.84 -4.08 -0.16
N LYS A 114 -11.78 -3.40 -1.31
CA LYS A 114 -12.20 -2.00 -1.41
C LYS A 114 -13.66 -1.79 -1.04
N SER A 115 -14.51 -2.79 -1.30
CA SER A 115 -15.94 -2.64 -1.11
C SER A 115 -16.36 -2.62 0.35
N ASN A 116 -15.65 -3.34 1.21
CA ASN A 116 -16.13 -3.51 2.58
C ASN A 116 -15.05 -3.62 3.64
N GLU A 117 -13.78 -3.38 3.30
CA GLU A 117 -12.72 -3.49 4.29
C GLU A 117 -11.86 -2.23 4.40
N ILE A 118 -12.43 -1.07 4.06
CA ILE A 118 -11.67 0.18 4.19
C ILE A 118 -11.32 0.47 5.66
N ASP A 119 -12.23 0.15 6.58
CA ASP A 119 -11.95 0.37 7.99
C ASP A 119 -10.80 -0.47 8.48
N GLU A 120 -10.71 -1.70 7.99
CA GLU A 120 -9.59 -2.58 8.34
C GLU A 120 -8.26 -2.03 7.83
N LEU A 121 -8.27 -1.42 6.65
CA LEU A 121 -7.07 -0.77 6.12
C LEU A 121 -6.64 0.38 7.04
N LEU A 122 -7.59 1.21 7.45
CA LEU A 122 -7.27 2.33 8.34
C LEU A 122 -6.72 1.85 9.68
N MET A 123 -7.31 0.79 10.22
CA MET A 123 -6.83 0.22 11.49
C MET A 123 -5.42 -0.35 11.33
N TYR A 124 -5.17 -0.99 10.19
CA TYR A 124 -3.83 -1.51 9.91
C TYR A 124 -2.79 -0.38 9.90
N CYS A 125 -3.12 0.72 9.24
CA CYS A 125 -2.22 1.87 9.16
C CYS A 125 -1.92 2.44 10.55
N ASN A 126 -2.94 2.56 11.39
CA ASN A 126 -2.74 3.06 12.74
C ASN A 126 -1.82 2.15 13.55
N ARG A 127 -2.04 0.84 13.47
CA ARG A 127 -1.20 -0.10 14.20
C ARG A 127 0.24 -0.06 13.70
N LEU A 128 0.41 0.06 12.39
CA LEU A 128 1.74 0.12 11.81
C LEU A 128 2.48 1.37 12.26
N ALA A 129 1.78 2.51 12.29
CA ALA A 129 2.37 3.76 12.73
C ALA A 129 2.79 3.68 14.20
N GLU A 130 1.96 3.05 15.03
CA GLU A 130 2.28 2.88 16.45
C GLU A 130 3.49 1.98 16.65
N SER A 131 3.56 0.90 15.89
CA SER A 131 4.66 -0.05 16.06
C SER A 131 5.99 0.53 15.60
N ASN A 132 5.96 1.50 14.68
CA ASN A 132 7.18 2.11 14.18
C ASN A 132 7.74 3.18 15.10
N VAL A 133 7.00 3.56 16.13
CA VAL A 133 7.46 4.57 17.09
C VAL A 133 8.38 3.96 18.13
N VAL A 134 8.18 2.70 18.43
CA VAL A 134 8.88 2.02 19.49
C VAL A 134 10.32 1.79 19.11
N ASN A 135 11.20 2.31 19.85
CA ASN A 135 12.64 2.19 19.74
C ASN A 135 13.30 3.50 19.81
#